data_0c993ca327fe3f1737d01536bbe957b0
#
_entry.id   0c993ca327fe3f1737d01536bbe957b0
#
_cell.length_a   1.000
_cell.length_b   1.000
_cell.length_c   1.000
_cell.angle_alpha   90.00
_cell.angle_beta   90.00
_cell.angle_gamma   90.00
#
_symmetry.space_group_name_H-M   'P 1'
#
loop_
_entity.id
_entity.type
_entity.pdbx_description
1 polymer ?
#
loop_
_entity_poly.entity_id
_entity_poly.type
_entity_poly.pdbx_seq_one_letter_code
_entity_poly.pdbx_strand_id
1 'polypeptide(L)'
;ILSWMPDQGTGFHDHYISGVGLCVASGCVREDLMVYGSEHQSRALRTGETRQGGPGYIQRVSHNEGLPAVTVHVYSPRLDWVGQYRLDEDGVMQREVRPGRNELTEQLVAEGALDANQTIAEANRADFMPPG
;
A
#
# COMPACT_ATOMS: atom_id res chain seq x y z
N ILE A 1 3.59 -13.37 -4.94
CA ILE A 1 3.32 -12.79 -6.26
C ILE A 1 1.90 -12.26 -6.28
N LEU A 2 1.76 -11.03 -6.70
CA LEU A 2 0.47 -10.36 -6.75
C LEU A 2 0.20 -9.88 -8.17
N SER A 3 -1.05 -10.05 -8.61
CA SER A 3 -1.54 -9.50 -9.87
C SER A 3 -2.43 -8.30 -9.60
N TRP A 4 -2.27 -7.27 -10.40
CA TRP A 4 -3.00 -6.01 -10.24
C TRP A 4 -3.79 -5.73 -11.52
N MET A 5 -5.10 -5.87 -11.41
CA MET A 5 -6.01 -5.49 -12.48
C MET A 5 -6.28 -3.98 -12.40
N PRO A 6 -6.77 -3.34 -13.48
CA PRO A 6 -7.21 -1.97 -13.39
C PRO A 6 -8.16 -1.77 -12.19
N ASP A 7 -8.02 -0.66 -11.50
CA ASP A 7 -8.80 -0.28 -10.31
C ASP A 7 -8.53 -1.11 -9.06
N GLN A 8 -7.51 -1.96 -9.05
CA GLN A 8 -7.09 -2.66 -7.85
C GLN A 8 -5.95 -1.95 -7.14
N GLY A 9 -5.96 -2.02 -5.82
CA GLY A 9 -4.92 -1.45 -5.00
C GLY A 9 -5.11 -1.78 -3.53
N THR A 10 -4.10 -1.43 -2.74
CA THR A 10 -4.16 -1.52 -1.28
C THR A 10 -4.48 -0.15 -0.70
N GLY A 11 -4.86 -0.11 0.57
CA GLY A 11 -4.77 1.10 1.38
C GLY A 11 -3.33 1.30 1.87
N PHE A 12 -3.10 2.36 2.61
CA PHE A 12 -1.82 2.53 3.30
C PHE A 12 -1.65 1.45 4.36
N HIS A 13 -0.49 0.84 4.38
CA HIS A 13 -0.18 -0.23 5.34
C HIS A 13 1.31 -0.27 5.64
N ASP A 14 1.63 -0.75 6.83
CA ASP A 14 2.99 -1.12 7.21
C ASP A 14 3.07 -2.65 7.37
N HIS A 15 4.28 -3.14 7.47
CA HIS A 15 4.53 -4.59 7.54
C HIS A 15 4.91 -5.03 8.94
N TYR A 16 4.46 -4.29 9.95
CA TYR A 16 4.73 -4.54 11.36
C TYR A 16 6.24 -4.58 11.61
N ILE A 17 6.79 -5.71 12.03
CA ILE A 17 8.23 -5.85 12.25
C ILE A 17 9.00 -6.30 11.03
N SER A 18 8.32 -6.62 9.93
CA SER A 18 8.96 -7.11 8.72
C SER A 18 9.46 -5.96 7.85
N GLY A 19 10.61 -6.16 7.24
CA GLY A 19 11.00 -5.38 6.08
C GLY A 19 10.32 -5.94 4.84
N VAL A 20 10.25 -5.16 3.79
CA VAL A 20 9.65 -5.55 2.51
C VAL A 20 10.59 -5.25 1.34
N GLY A 21 10.64 -6.17 0.42
CA GLY A 21 11.22 -5.96 -0.91
C GLY A 21 10.14 -6.17 -1.96
N LEU A 22 10.10 -5.30 -2.95
CA LEU A 22 9.10 -5.31 -4.01
C LEU A 22 9.81 -5.18 -5.35
N CYS A 23 9.42 -6.02 -6.30
CA CYS A 23 9.88 -5.93 -7.69
C CYS A 23 8.68 -5.98 -8.62
N VAL A 24 8.65 -5.11 -9.62
CA VAL A 24 7.64 -5.17 -10.67
C VAL A 24 8.14 -6.13 -11.75
N ALA A 25 7.47 -7.27 -11.84
CA ALA A 25 7.84 -8.28 -12.83
C ALA A 25 7.24 -7.97 -14.20
N SER A 26 6.08 -7.32 -14.25
CA SER A 26 5.40 -6.96 -15.49
C SER A 26 4.44 -5.80 -15.25
N GLY A 27 4.34 -4.88 -16.19
CA GLY A 27 3.42 -3.78 -16.14
C GLY A 27 3.91 -2.60 -15.32
N CYS A 28 2.97 -1.84 -14.78
CA CYS A 28 3.28 -0.62 -14.03
C CYS A 28 2.33 -0.50 -12.85
N VAL A 29 2.90 -0.24 -11.67
CA VAL A 29 2.11 0.07 -10.47
C VAL A 29 2.49 1.44 -9.96
N ARG A 30 1.61 2.03 -9.18
CA ARG A 30 1.87 3.26 -8.45
C ARG A 30 2.15 2.91 -6.99
N GLU A 31 3.22 3.47 -6.46
CA GLU A 31 3.51 3.39 -5.03
C GLU A 31 3.39 4.77 -4.41
N ASP A 32 2.60 4.87 -3.35
CA ASP A 32 2.54 6.07 -2.53
C ASP A 32 3.17 5.76 -1.18
N LEU A 33 4.05 6.65 -0.73
CA LEU A 33 4.71 6.53 0.57
C LEU A 33 4.17 7.59 1.52
N MET A 34 3.85 7.16 2.71
CA MET A 34 3.46 8.05 3.78
C MET A 34 4.70 8.48 4.55
N VAL A 35 5.00 9.77 4.51
CA VAL A 35 6.17 10.34 5.18
C VAL A 35 5.69 11.22 6.32
N TYR A 36 6.12 10.88 7.54
CA TYR A 36 5.71 11.64 8.72
C TYR A 36 6.14 13.11 8.61
N GLY A 37 5.19 14.00 8.81
CA GLY A 37 5.45 15.44 8.78
C GLY A 37 5.61 16.04 7.39
N SER A 38 5.33 15.28 6.34
CA SER A 38 5.48 15.72 4.95
C SER A 38 4.31 15.27 4.10
N GLU A 39 4.24 15.78 2.88
CA GLU A 39 3.30 15.27 1.90
C GLU A 39 3.68 13.86 1.48
N HIS A 40 2.69 13.11 1.04
CA HIS A 40 2.91 11.79 0.49
C HIS A 40 3.78 11.87 -0.76
N GLN A 41 4.67 10.90 -0.91
CA GLN A 41 5.48 10.77 -2.10
C GLN A 41 4.84 9.70 -3.00
N SER A 42 4.67 10.01 -4.27
CA SER A 42 4.08 9.09 -5.23
C SER A 42 5.06 8.83 -6.36
N ARG A 43 5.12 7.60 -6.83
CA ARG A 43 5.91 7.26 -7.99
C ARG A 43 5.32 6.09 -8.75
N ALA A 44 5.54 6.08 -10.05
CA ALA A 44 5.26 4.93 -10.88
C ALA A 44 6.46 3.97 -10.81
N LEU A 45 6.17 2.69 -10.66
CA LEU A 45 7.17 1.62 -10.72
C LEU A 45 6.89 0.77 -11.94
N ARG A 46 7.87 0.67 -12.80
CA ARG A 46 7.77 -0.07 -14.07
C ARG A 46 8.52 -1.38 -13.99
N THR A 47 8.31 -2.21 -14.98
CA THR A 47 8.95 -3.52 -15.08
C THR A 47 10.44 -3.44 -14.81
N GLY A 48 10.93 -4.28 -13.91
CA GLY A 48 12.33 -4.35 -13.50
C GLY A 48 12.70 -3.45 -12.34
N GLU A 49 11.85 -2.49 -11.99
CA GLU A 49 12.14 -1.61 -10.86
C GLU A 49 11.84 -2.28 -9.53
N THR A 50 12.63 -1.93 -8.52
CA THR A 50 12.53 -2.51 -7.18
C THR A 50 12.42 -1.42 -6.12
N ARG A 51 11.84 -1.80 -5.00
CA ARG A 51 11.78 -0.97 -3.79
C ARG A 51 12.04 -1.85 -2.59
N GLN A 52 12.57 -1.24 -1.54
CA GLN A 52 12.71 -1.93 -0.27
C GLN A 52 12.50 -0.94 0.87
N GLY A 53 12.00 -1.44 1.97
CA GLY A 53 11.78 -0.64 3.17
C GLY A 53 11.86 -1.46 4.42
N GLY A 54 12.22 -0.82 5.52
CA GLY A 54 12.24 -1.41 6.86
C GLY A 54 10.86 -1.36 7.53
N PRO A 55 10.81 -1.67 8.83
CA PRO A 55 9.54 -1.74 9.57
C PRO A 55 8.71 -0.47 9.57
N GLY A 56 9.32 0.70 9.45
CA GLY A 56 8.60 1.97 9.40
C GLY A 56 8.09 2.37 8.02
N TYR A 57 8.21 1.50 7.04
CA TYR A 57 7.85 1.79 5.66
C TYR A 57 6.34 1.66 5.47
N ILE A 58 5.66 2.77 5.27
CA ILE A 58 4.20 2.79 5.09
C ILE A 58 3.93 3.10 3.63
N GLN A 59 3.33 2.15 2.94
CA GLN A 59 3.10 2.24 1.51
C GLN A 59 1.65 1.93 1.14
N ARG A 60 1.31 2.37 -0.04
CA ARG A 60 0.06 2.03 -0.72
C ARG A 60 0.43 1.71 -2.16
N VAL A 61 -0.01 0.56 -2.66
CA VAL A 61 0.29 0.12 -4.02
C VAL A 61 -1.01 -0.01 -4.79
N SER A 62 -1.02 0.49 -6.02
CA SER A 62 -2.19 0.39 -6.88
C SER A 62 -1.76 0.18 -8.33
N HIS A 63 -2.66 -0.39 -9.13
CA HIS A 63 -2.46 -0.46 -10.58
C HIS A 63 -2.35 0.97 -11.12
N ASN A 64 -1.37 1.22 -11.97
CA ASN A 64 -1.17 2.56 -12.50
C ASN A 64 -1.85 2.72 -13.86
N GLU A 65 -1.33 2.07 -14.88
CA GLU A 65 -1.83 2.24 -16.24
C GLU A 65 -1.57 1.00 -17.09
N GLY A 66 -2.31 0.87 -18.18
CA GLY A 66 -2.08 -0.17 -19.18
C GLY A 66 -2.61 -1.54 -18.76
N LEU A 67 -1.90 -2.56 -19.18
CA LEU A 67 -2.24 -3.96 -18.93
C LEU A 67 -2.11 -4.31 -17.45
N PRO A 68 -2.71 -5.41 -17.01
CA PRO A 68 -2.53 -5.89 -15.64
C PRO A 68 -1.05 -5.99 -15.28
N ALA A 69 -0.73 -5.63 -14.06
CA ALA A 69 0.63 -5.66 -13.55
C ALA A 69 0.85 -6.87 -12.65
N VAL A 70 2.10 -7.30 -12.54
CA VAL A 70 2.52 -8.38 -11.64
C VAL A 70 3.68 -7.89 -10.81
N THR A 71 3.58 -8.08 -9.50
CA THR A 71 4.65 -7.75 -8.57
C THR A 71 5.05 -8.95 -7.73
N VAL A 72 6.32 -8.97 -7.32
CA VAL A 72 6.86 -9.97 -6.41
C VAL A 72 7.24 -9.26 -5.13
N HIS A 73 6.72 -9.74 -4.01
CA HIS A 73 6.99 -9.18 -2.69
C HIS A 73 7.74 -10.19 -1.84
N VAL A 74 8.72 -9.71 -1.09
CA VAL A 74 9.51 -10.53 -0.16
C VAL A 74 9.52 -9.84 1.19
N TYR A 75 9.31 -10.61 2.25
CA TYR A 75 9.26 -10.09 3.62
C TYR A 75 10.29 -10.79 4.50
N SER A 76 10.95 -10.03 5.36
CA SER A 76 11.90 -10.58 6.32
C SER A 76 11.88 -9.72 7.60
N PRO A 77 11.64 -10.33 8.77
CA PRO A 77 11.17 -11.70 8.98
C PRO A 77 9.79 -11.93 8.34
N ARG A 78 9.30 -13.16 8.43
CA ARG A 78 8.01 -13.55 7.84
C ARG A 78 6.90 -12.56 8.19
N LEU A 79 6.05 -12.26 7.21
CA LEU A 79 4.94 -11.33 7.38
C LEU A 79 3.80 -12.01 8.15
N ASP A 80 3.78 -11.83 9.46
CA ASP A 80 2.71 -12.36 10.31
C ASP A 80 1.58 -11.34 10.50
N TRP A 81 1.93 -10.05 10.56
CA TRP A 81 0.98 -8.97 10.83
C TRP A 81 1.26 -7.79 9.94
N VAL A 82 0.21 -7.03 9.66
CA VAL A 82 0.30 -5.75 8.96
C VAL A 82 -0.47 -4.70 9.75
N GLY A 83 -0.06 -3.46 9.66
CA GLY A 83 -0.83 -2.33 10.15
C GLY A 83 -1.55 -1.67 8.97
N GLN A 84 -2.87 -1.55 9.05
CA GLN A 84 -3.68 -0.88 8.03
C GLN A 84 -4.13 0.47 8.54
N TYR A 85 -4.04 1.47 7.69
CA TYR A 85 -4.39 2.85 8.02
C TYR A 85 -5.67 3.24 7.30
N ARG A 86 -6.59 3.86 8.01
CA ARG A 86 -7.82 4.40 7.42
C ARG A 86 -8.24 5.67 8.16
N LEU A 87 -8.93 6.55 7.47
CA LEU A 87 -9.57 7.71 8.10
C LEU A 87 -10.91 7.28 8.70
N ASP A 88 -11.17 7.71 9.93
CA ASP A 88 -12.48 7.52 10.55
C ASP A 88 -13.46 8.63 10.13
N GLU A 89 -14.67 8.61 10.69
CA GLU A 89 -15.73 9.57 10.38
C GLU A 89 -15.31 11.01 10.69
N ASP A 90 -14.46 11.20 11.66
CA ASP A 90 -13.99 12.54 12.07
C ASP A 90 -12.74 12.98 11.31
N GLY A 91 -12.27 12.18 10.35
CA GLY A 91 -11.07 12.46 9.60
C GLY A 91 -9.78 12.13 10.35
N VAL A 92 -9.88 11.39 11.44
CA VAL A 92 -8.73 10.97 12.23
C VAL A 92 -8.23 9.62 11.70
N MET A 93 -6.92 9.53 11.50
CA MET A 93 -6.33 8.31 11.01
C MET A 93 -6.27 7.25 12.11
N GLN A 94 -6.81 6.09 11.79
CA GLN A 94 -6.78 4.92 12.65
C GLN A 94 -5.83 3.89 12.06
N ARG A 95 -5.13 3.17 12.94
CA ARG A 95 -4.29 2.05 12.55
C ARG A 95 -4.85 0.77 13.16
N GLU A 96 -5.04 -0.24 12.34
CA GLU A 96 -5.56 -1.53 12.76
C GLU A 96 -4.57 -2.61 12.39
N VAL A 97 -4.22 -3.47 13.34
CA VAL A 97 -3.31 -4.59 13.10
C VAL A 97 -4.12 -5.81 12.67
N ARG A 98 -3.73 -6.40 11.54
CA ARG A 98 -4.40 -7.57 10.97
C ARG A 98 -3.40 -8.63 10.56
N PRO A 99 -3.83 -9.91 10.43
CA PRO A 99 -2.95 -10.95 9.90
C PRO A 99 -2.48 -10.59 8.49
N GLY A 100 -1.20 -10.77 8.23
CA GLY A 100 -0.59 -10.36 6.96
C GLY A 100 -1.23 -10.99 5.73
N ARG A 101 -1.59 -12.27 5.83
CA ARG A 101 -2.23 -12.97 4.71
C ARG A 101 -3.58 -12.36 4.30
N ASN A 102 -4.35 -11.87 5.26
CA ASN A 102 -5.67 -11.29 4.97
C ASN A 102 -5.53 -9.99 4.19
N GLU A 103 -4.56 -9.17 4.57
CA GLU A 103 -4.30 -7.92 3.87
C GLU A 103 -3.97 -8.15 2.41
N LEU A 104 -3.11 -9.13 2.13
CA LEU A 104 -2.64 -9.37 0.77
C LEU A 104 -3.66 -10.06 -0.13
N THR A 105 -4.66 -10.71 0.43
CA THR A 105 -5.65 -11.46 -0.36
C THR A 105 -7.01 -10.79 -0.42
N GLU A 106 -7.50 -10.29 0.68
CA GLU A 106 -8.86 -9.75 0.77
C GLU A 106 -8.96 -8.31 0.32
N GLN A 107 -7.96 -7.51 0.60
CA GLN A 107 -7.98 -6.10 0.20
C GLN A 107 -7.71 -5.87 -1.27
N LEU A 108 -7.26 -6.87 -1.98
CA LEU A 108 -7.05 -6.77 -3.42
C LEU A 108 -8.30 -7.03 -4.24
N VAL A 109 -9.39 -7.46 -3.61
CA VAL A 109 -10.67 -7.60 -4.30
C VAL A 109 -11.44 -6.29 -4.27
N ALA A 110 -12.50 -6.21 -5.07
CA ALA A 110 -13.21 -4.97 -5.40
C ALA A 110 -13.49 -4.02 -4.22
N GLU A 111 -13.90 -4.55 -3.09
CA GLU A 111 -14.20 -3.73 -1.92
C GLU A 111 -12.95 -3.04 -1.38
N GLY A 112 -11.86 -3.76 -1.24
CA GLY A 112 -10.60 -3.19 -0.81
C GLY A 112 -10.07 -2.15 -1.79
N ALA A 113 -10.23 -2.36 -3.08
CA ALA A 113 -9.79 -1.41 -4.10
C ALA A 113 -10.58 -0.10 -4.01
N LEU A 114 -11.90 -0.18 -3.80
CA LEU A 114 -12.73 1.02 -3.64
C LEU A 114 -12.33 1.80 -2.38
N ASP A 115 -12.17 1.11 -1.27
CA ASP A 115 -11.75 1.73 -0.02
C ASP A 115 -10.37 2.37 -0.16
N ALA A 116 -9.46 1.71 -0.84
CA ALA A 116 -8.14 2.24 -1.12
C ALA A 116 -8.23 3.55 -1.91
N ASN A 117 -9.05 3.59 -2.94
CA ASN A 117 -9.24 4.78 -3.77
C ASN A 117 -9.85 5.94 -2.98
N GLN A 118 -10.83 5.66 -2.14
CA GLN A 118 -11.41 6.67 -1.26
C GLN A 118 -10.38 7.22 -0.28
N THR A 119 -9.64 6.34 0.36
CA THR A 119 -8.59 6.73 1.30
C THR A 119 -7.52 7.58 0.63
N ILE A 120 -7.14 7.24 -0.60
CA ILE A 120 -6.21 8.04 -1.40
C ILE A 120 -6.74 9.46 -1.58
N ALA A 121 -7.98 9.58 -2.02
CA ALA A 121 -8.58 10.88 -2.29
C ALA A 121 -8.69 11.72 -1.02
N GLU A 122 -9.10 11.11 0.07
CA GLU A 122 -9.26 11.78 1.36
C GLU A 122 -7.90 12.22 1.94
N ALA A 123 -6.92 11.34 1.93
CA ALA A 123 -5.59 11.64 2.41
C ALA A 123 -4.95 12.78 1.61
N ASN A 124 -5.10 12.77 0.30
CA ASN A 124 -4.56 13.83 -0.55
C ASN A 124 -5.24 15.18 -0.29
N ARG A 125 -6.52 15.18 0.06
CA ARG A 125 -7.26 16.42 0.36
C ARG A 125 -6.99 16.97 1.74
N ALA A 126 -6.72 16.11 2.69
CA ALA A 126 -6.64 16.46 4.10
C ALA A 126 -5.23 16.80 4.58
N ASP A 127 -4.23 16.84 3.70
CA ASP A 127 -2.82 16.98 4.10
C ASP A 127 -2.49 16.04 5.25
N PHE A 128 -2.85 14.81 5.08
CA PHE A 128 -2.88 13.83 6.13
C PHE A 128 -1.52 13.60 6.79
N MET A 129 -1.54 13.55 8.13
CA MET A 129 -0.39 13.19 8.94
C MET A 129 -0.59 11.80 9.52
N PRO A 130 0.39 10.88 9.42
CA PRO A 130 0.27 9.57 10.04
C PRO A 130 0.17 9.70 11.57
N PRO A 131 -0.50 8.75 12.23
CA PRO A 131 -0.51 8.74 13.69
C PRO A 131 0.90 8.54 14.20
N GLY A 132 1.28 9.38 15.13
CA GLY A 132 2.59 9.35 15.76
C GLY A 132 2.80 8.16 16.67
#